data_35651128c3ed32896deb70367165133c
#
_entry.id   35651128c3ed32896deb70367165133c
#
_cell.length_a   1.000
_cell.length_b   1.000
_cell.length_c   1.000
_cell.angle_alpha   90.00
_cell.angle_beta   90.00
_cell.angle_gamma   90.00
#
_symmetry.space_group_name_H-M   'P 1'
#
loop_
_entity.id
_entity.type
_entity.pdbx_description
1 polymer ?
#
loop_
_entity_poly.entity_id
_entity_poly.type
_entity_poly.pdbx_seq_one_letter_code
_entity_poly.pdbx_strand_id
1 'polypeptide(L)'
;CASPLWYEDLAREGILRFKFHGGAGAEVLGALLADCAAERYSGEFDLATWVPVSKRRRRKRGYDQTELLARSACRLWETEPVRLLQKVTDNPAQSSLQGAAARRANVLGVYDAVGDCAGKRVLLLDDIVTTGETLRECARVLREAGAADVVCAAAALTPLERDSGKKA
;
A
#
# COMPACT_ATOMS: atom_id res chain seq x y z
N CYS A 1 -10.42 1.84 -2.48
CA CYS A 1 -9.46 1.34 -1.50
C CYS A 1 -10.14 1.20 -0.15
N ALA A 2 -10.01 0.04 0.47
CA ALA A 2 -10.44 -0.20 1.85
C ALA A 2 -9.35 0.23 2.83
N SER A 3 -9.74 0.69 4.04
CA SER A 3 -8.80 1.01 5.10
C SER A 3 -9.49 1.01 6.46
N PRO A 4 -8.90 0.36 7.48
CA PRO A 4 -9.46 0.33 8.83
C PRO A 4 -9.23 1.62 9.62
N LEU A 5 -8.23 2.43 9.24
CA LEU A 5 -7.78 3.58 10.05
C LEU A 5 -7.71 4.86 9.23
N TRP A 6 -7.95 5.99 9.92
CA TRP A 6 -7.49 7.29 9.47
C TRP A 6 -6.05 7.54 9.97
N TYR A 7 -5.20 8.14 9.12
CA TYR A 7 -3.81 8.43 9.45
C TYR A 7 -3.70 9.68 10.33
N GLU A 8 -4.24 9.58 11.55
CA GLU A 8 -4.29 10.65 12.57
C GLU A 8 -3.92 10.08 13.95
N ASP A 9 -3.53 10.93 14.85
CA ASP A 9 -3.31 10.66 16.27
C ASP A 9 -2.56 9.34 16.55
N LEU A 10 -3.17 8.45 17.33
CA LEU A 10 -2.61 7.16 17.73
C LEU A 10 -2.32 6.23 16.53
N ALA A 11 -3.15 6.25 15.50
CA ALA A 11 -2.92 5.45 14.30
C ALA A 11 -1.64 5.91 13.57
N ARG A 12 -1.43 7.22 13.47
CA ARG A 12 -0.21 7.81 12.92
C ARG A 12 1.02 7.39 13.72
N GLU A 13 0.95 7.47 15.05
CA GLU A 13 2.05 7.07 15.91
C GLU A 13 2.36 5.56 15.76
N GLY A 14 1.35 4.70 15.78
CA GLY A 14 1.48 3.26 15.58
C GLY A 14 2.15 2.90 14.25
N ILE A 15 1.73 3.53 13.16
CA ILE A 15 2.30 3.29 11.84
C ILE A 15 3.74 3.85 11.72
N LEU A 16 4.06 4.95 12.38
CA LEU A 16 5.44 5.44 12.44
C LEU A 16 6.35 4.49 13.22
N ARG A 17 5.88 3.94 14.33
CA ARG A 17 6.61 2.89 15.07
C ARG A 17 6.82 1.65 14.19
N PHE A 18 5.78 1.18 13.52
CA PHE A 18 5.87 0.08 12.57
C PHE A 18 6.92 0.33 11.47
N LYS A 19 6.98 1.55 10.92
CA LYS A 19 7.94 1.91 9.85
C LYS A 19 9.40 2.00 10.32
N PHE A 20 9.64 2.35 11.57
CA PHE A 20 10.98 2.75 12.02
C PHE A 20 11.52 1.93 13.20
N HIS A 21 10.72 1.06 13.81
CA HIS A 21 11.12 0.27 14.98
C HIS A 21 10.93 -1.24 14.76
N GLY A 22 11.65 -1.78 13.77
CA GLY A 22 11.72 -3.23 13.53
C GLY A 22 10.42 -3.93 13.14
N GLY A 23 9.45 -3.20 12.60
CA GLY A 23 8.17 -3.79 12.20
C GLY A 23 7.21 -4.05 13.38
N ALA A 24 7.49 -3.48 14.55
CA ALA A 24 6.61 -3.61 15.72
C ALA A 24 5.17 -3.17 15.38
N GLY A 25 4.19 -4.00 15.75
CA GLY A 25 2.78 -3.76 15.44
C GLY A 25 2.32 -4.28 14.06
N ALA A 26 3.20 -4.96 13.30
CA ALA A 26 2.81 -5.58 12.02
C ALA A 26 1.62 -6.53 12.17
N GLU A 27 1.57 -7.31 13.25
CA GLU A 27 0.48 -8.27 13.51
C GLU A 27 -0.85 -7.55 13.74
N VAL A 28 -0.86 -6.50 14.56
CA VAL A 28 -2.07 -5.74 14.86
C VAL A 28 -2.57 -5.00 13.61
N LEU A 29 -1.67 -4.30 12.90
CA LEU A 29 -2.04 -3.60 11.68
C LEU A 29 -2.46 -4.56 10.57
N GLY A 30 -1.81 -5.72 10.48
CA GLY A 30 -2.15 -6.77 9.53
C GLY A 30 -3.53 -7.37 9.81
N ALA A 31 -3.88 -7.59 11.08
CA ALA A 31 -5.20 -8.09 11.47
C ALA A 31 -6.30 -7.10 11.11
N LEU A 32 -6.14 -5.83 11.49
CA LEU A 32 -7.10 -4.78 11.14
C LEU A 32 -7.29 -4.65 9.63
N LEU A 33 -6.18 -4.73 8.88
CA LEU A 33 -6.22 -4.66 7.42
C LEU A 33 -6.91 -5.88 6.81
N ALA A 34 -6.66 -7.08 7.36
CA ALA A 34 -7.27 -8.32 6.91
C ALA A 34 -8.79 -8.32 7.11
N ASP A 35 -9.25 -7.93 8.29
CA ASP A 35 -10.68 -7.82 8.62
C ASP A 35 -11.37 -6.82 7.68
N CYS A 36 -10.80 -5.63 7.53
CA CYS A 36 -11.34 -4.59 6.66
C CYS A 36 -11.39 -5.02 5.18
N ALA A 37 -10.35 -5.72 4.69
CA ALA A 37 -10.32 -6.22 3.31
C ALA A 37 -11.31 -7.37 3.10
N ALA A 38 -11.44 -8.29 4.07
CA ALA A 38 -12.41 -9.36 4.04
C ALA A 38 -13.84 -8.84 4.02
N GLU A 39 -14.17 -7.88 4.89
CA GLU A 39 -15.49 -7.24 4.94
C GLU A 39 -15.82 -6.53 3.63
N ARG A 40 -14.85 -5.81 3.05
CA ARG A 40 -15.08 -4.99 1.85
C ARG A 40 -15.08 -5.77 0.56
N TYR A 41 -14.29 -6.85 0.46
CA TYR A 41 -14.05 -7.56 -0.79
C TYR A 41 -14.46 -9.05 -0.74
N SER A 42 -14.85 -9.61 0.40
CA SER A 42 -15.50 -10.93 0.55
C SER A 42 -14.99 -12.03 -0.39
N GLY A 43 -13.67 -12.21 -0.51
CA GLY A 43 -13.08 -13.20 -1.42
C GLY A 43 -13.07 -12.80 -2.90
N GLU A 44 -13.27 -11.54 -3.23
CA GLU A 44 -13.19 -11.02 -4.60
C GLU A 44 -11.74 -10.90 -5.14
N PHE A 45 -10.80 -11.63 -4.57
CA PHE A 45 -9.41 -11.67 -5.05
C PHE A 45 -8.83 -13.09 -4.99
N ASP A 46 -7.95 -13.38 -5.93
CA ASP A 46 -7.27 -14.68 -6.07
C ASP A 46 -5.84 -14.64 -5.51
N LEU A 47 -5.20 -13.46 -5.53
CA LEU A 47 -3.84 -13.21 -5.07
C LEU A 47 -3.79 -11.93 -4.24
N ALA A 48 -2.93 -11.92 -3.21
CA ALA A 48 -2.55 -10.70 -2.50
C ALA A 48 -1.10 -10.34 -2.83
N THR A 49 -0.84 -9.05 -3.02
CA THR A 49 0.48 -8.46 -3.24
C THR A 49 0.63 -7.15 -2.46
N TRP A 50 1.80 -6.56 -2.49
CA TRP A 50 2.07 -5.32 -1.76
C TRP A 50 2.80 -4.30 -2.63
N VAL A 51 2.69 -3.01 -2.27
CA VAL A 51 3.47 -1.92 -2.84
C VAL A 51 4.90 -2.02 -2.33
N PRO A 52 5.90 -2.39 -3.15
CA PRO A 52 7.27 -2.58 -2.67
C PRO A 52 7.96 -1.26 -2.35
N VAL A 53 8.74 -1.23 -1.28
CA VAL A 53 9.65 -0.10 -1.00
C VAL A 53 10.90 -0.17 -1.88
N SER A 54 11.61 0.96 -2.04
CA SER A 54 12.86 0.98 -2.80
C SER A 54 13.97 0.14 -2.12
N LYS A 55 14.89 -0.40 -2.94
CA LYS A 55 16.06 -1.16 -2.45
C LYS A 55 16.85 -0.37 -1.38
N ARG A 56 16.98 0.96 -1.56
CA ARG A 56 17.65 1.84 -0.61
C ARG A 56 16.91 1.89 0.74
N ARG A 57 15.58 2.04 0.72
CA ARG A 57 14.77 2.04 1.94
C ARG A 57 14.81 0.71 2.65
N ARG A 58 14.70 -0.41 1.90
CA ARG A 58 14.82 -1.76 2.45
C ARG A 58 16.18 -1.99 3.11
N ARG A 59 17.30 -1.56 2.47
CA ARG A 59 18.63 -1.65 3.08
C ARG A 59 18.77 -0.80 4.34
N LYS A 60 18.20 0.44 4.34
CA LYS A 60 18.25 1.34 5.51
C LYS A 60 17.44 0.83 6.70
N ARG A 61 16.28 0.21 6.43
CA ARG A 61 15.35 -0.29 7.47
C ARG A 61 15.62 -1.74 7.88
N GLY A 62 16.28 -2.51 7.02
CA GLY A 62 16.49 -3.96 7.19
C GLY A 62 15.32 -4.82 6.67
N TYR A 63 14.18 -4.21 6.35
CA TYR A 63 12.95 -4.90 5.90
C TYR A 63 12.12 -4.02 4.97
N ASP A 64 11.17 -4.67 4.28
CA ASP A 64 10.07 -4.01 3.57
C ASP A 64 8.84 -4.03 4.49
N GLN A 65 8.42 -2.87 4.98
CA GLN A 65 7.31 -2.80 5.92
C GLN A 65 5.98 -3.24 5.30
N THR A 66 5.77 -2.94 4.02
CA THR A 66 4.52 -3.31 3.34
C THR A 66 4.46 -4.81 3.07
N GLU A 67 5.63 -5.46 2.81
CA GLU A 67 5.73 -6.92 2.76
C GLU A 67 5.37 -7.55 4.11
N LEU A 68 5.90 -7.03 5.22
CA LEU A 68 5.56 -7.54 6.56
C LEU A 68 4.07 -7.40 6.86
N LEU A 69 3.48 -6.27 6.51
CA LEU A 69 2.05 -6.04 6.66
C LEU A 69 1.22 -7.04 5.83
N ALA A 70 1.60 -7.23 4.55
CA ALA A 70 0.94 -8.18 3.67
C ALA A 70 1.03 -9.63 4.19
N ARG A 71 2.22 -10.05 4.66
CA ARG A 71 2.41 -11.37 5.27
C ARG A 71 1.55 -11.55 6.52
N SER A 72 1.45 -10.52 7.36
CA SER A 72 0.63 -10.56 8.56
C SER A 72 -0.87 -10.68 8.23
N ALA A 73 -1.36 -9.91 7.26
CA ALA A 73 -2.74 -9.99 6.80
C ALA A 73 -3.06 -11.35 6.15
N CYS A 74 -2.20 -11.82 5.22
CA CYS A 74 -2.39 -13.08 4.51
C CYS A 74 -2.38 -14.31 5.42
N ARG A 75 -1.64 -14.25 6.54
CA ARG A 75 -1.63 -15.34 7.53
C ARG A 75 -3.02 -15.61 8.11
N LEU A 76 -3.86 -14.58 8.26
CA LEU A 76 -5.24 -14.74 8.73
C LEU A 76 -6.18 -15.34 7.69
N TRP A 77 -5.79 -15.29 6.43
CA TRP A 77 -6.49 -15.95 5.32
C TRP A 77 -5.86 -17.30 4.95
N GLU A 78 -4.92 -17.80 5.78
CA GLU A 78 -4.20 -19.08 5.55
C GLU A 78 -3.50 -19.12 4.18
N THR A 79 -2.98 -17.96 3.71
CA THR A 79 -2.30 -17.81 2.42
C THR A 79 -1.01 -17.00 2.56
N GLU A 80 -0.24 -16.93 1.47
CA GLU A 80 0.98 -16.13 1.41
C GLU A 80 0.84 -15.03 0.34
N PRO A 81 1.35 -13.81 0.60
CA PRO A 81 1.35 -12.78 -0.41
C PRO A 81 2.39 -13.08 -1.49
N VAL A 82 2.03 -12.82 -2.74
CA VAL A 82 2.89 -13.04 -3.92
C VAL A 82 3.57 -11.74 -4.32
N ARG A 83 4.86 -11.80 -4.60
CA ARG A 83 5.57 -10.63 -5.12
C ARG A 83 5.27 -10.45 -6.60
N LEU A 84 4.39 -9.50 -6.93
CA LEU A 84 3.99 -9.17 -8.30
C LEU A 84 4.61 -7.86 -8.82
N LEU A 85 5.20 -7.06 -7.92
CA LEU A 85 5.75 -5.75 -8.26
C LEU A 85 7.20 -5.60 -7.77
N GLN A 86 7.95 -4.79 -8.47
CA GLN A 86 9.22 -4.24 -8.00
C GLN A 86 9.29 -2.72 -8.22
N LYS A 87 9.96 -2.04 -7.30
CA LYS A 87 10.28 -0.62 -7.47
C LYS A 87 11.61 -0.48 -8.18
N VAL A 88 11.59 0.08 -9.40
CA VAL A 88 12.77 0.18 -10.26
C VAL A 88 13.50 1.52 -10.12
N THR A 89 12.80 2.58 -9.74
CA THR A 89 13.38 3.90 -9.55
C THR A 89 13.32 4.32 -8.08
N ASP A 90 14.44 4.80 -7.54
CA ASP A 90 14.53 5.33 -6.17
C ASP A 90 14.29 6.84 -6.18
N ASN A 91 13.05 7.23 -6.10
CA ASN A 91 12.63 8.62 -6.09
C ASN A 91 12.37 9.16 -4.67
N PRO A 92 12.33 10.49 -4.45
CA PRO A 92 12.04 11.09 -3.16
C PRO A 92 10.75 10.56 -2.53
N ALA A 93 10.65 10.61 -1.20
CA ALA A 93 9.42 10.24 -0.52
C ALA A 93 8.29 11.19 -0.94
N GLN A 94 7.08 10.65 -1.22
CA GLN A 94 5.93 11.47 -1.61
C GLN A 94 5.57 12.55 -0.57
N SER A 95 5.83 12.25 0.71
CA SER A 95 5.62 13.20 1.81
C SER A 95 6.50 14.45 1.74
N SER A 96 7.59 14.44 0.95
CA SER A 96 8.46 15.60 0.73
C SER A 96 8.06 16.44 -0.49
N LEU A 97 7.05 16.02 -1.25
CA LEU A 97 6.60 16.71 -2.46
C LEU A 97 5.32 17.52 -2.19
N GLN A 98 5.31 18.77 -2.66
CA GLN A 98 4.14 19.64 -2.61
C GLN A 98 3.32 19.51 -3.89
N GLY A 99 1.99 19.37 -3.74
CA GLY A 99 1.04 19.35 -4.86
C GLY A 99 0.79 17.96 -5.46
N ALA A 100 -0.43 17.73 -5.92
CA ALA A 100 -0.88 16.44 -6.49
C ALA A 100 -0.18 16.12 -7.83
N ALA A 101 0.05 17.13 -8.68
CA ALA A 101 0.71 16.95 -9.97
C ALA A 101 2.17 16.47 -9.80
N ALA A 102 2.92 17.06 -8.85
CA ALA A 102 4.28 16.65 -8.54
C ALA A 102 4.35 15.22 -7.98
N ARG A 103 3.38 14.83 -7.15
CA ARG A 103 3.28 13.46 -6.62
C ARG A 103 2.95 12.45 -7.70
N ARG A 104 2.08 12.78 -8.65
CA ARG A 104 1.76 11.93 -9.80
C ARG A 104 2.97 11.73 -10.70
N ALA A 105 3.65 12.80 -11.13
CA ALA A 105 4.85 12.72 -11.95
C ALA A 105 5.98 11.92 -11.27
N ASN A 106 6.06 11.96 -9.94
CA ASN A 106 7.06 11.22 -9.17
C ASN A 106 6.81 9.71 -9.11
N VAL A 107 5.66 9.20 -9.56
CA VAL A 107 5.29 7.79 -9.41
C VAL A 107 5.22 7.06 -10.75
N LEU A 108 5.00 7.77 -11.86
CA LEU A 108 4.93 7.18 -13.19
C LEU A 108 6.23 6.47 -13.58
N GLY A 109 6.12 5.20 -14.04
CA GLY A 109 7.27 4.40 -14.47
C GLY A 109 8.24 3.99 -13.35
N VAL A 110 7.79 4.05 -12.10
CA VAL A 110 8.60 3.72 -10.91
C VAL A 110 8.47 2.26 -10.54
N TYR A 111 7.44 1.58 -11.01
CA TYR A 111 7.14 0.18 -10.69
C TYR A 111 7.07 -0.67 -11.96
N ASP A 112 7.59 -1.89 -11.88
CA ASP A 112 7.47 -2.93 -12.90
C ASP A 112 6.80 -4.18 -12.32
N ALA A 113 6.09 -4.94 -13.16
CA ALA A 113 5.60 -6.27 -12.83
C ALA A 113 6.75 -7.29 -12.87
N VAL A 114 6.75 -8.24 -11.92
CA VAL A 114 7.80 -9.28 -11.81
C VAL A 114 7.26 -10.70 -11.62
N GLY A 115 5.97 -10.84 -11.37
CA GLY A 115 5.30 -12.13 -11.18
C GLY A 115 4.16 -12.32 -12.17
N ASP A 116 3.61 -13.53 -12.21
CA ASP A 116 2.45 -13.85 -13.04
C ASP A 116 1.16 -13.53 -12.29
N CYS A 117 0.33 -12.69 -12.87
CA CYS A 117 -1.00 -12.34 -12.39
C CYS A 117 -2.06 -12.41 -13.51
N ALA A 118 -1.73 -13.05 -14.65
CA ALA A 118 -2.61 -13.10 -15.80
C ALA A 118 -3.96 -13.76 -15.45
N GLY A 119 -5.06 -13.06 -15.75
CA GLY A 119 -6.42 -13.49 -15.46
C GLY A 119 -6.81 -13.52 -13.98
N LYS A 120 -5.94 -13.09 -13.07
CA LYS A 120 -6.19 -13.08 -11.62
C LYS A 120 -6.77 -11.75 -11.15
N ARG A 121 -7.61 -11.81 -10.13
CA ARG A 121 -8.05 -10.65 -9.35
C ARG A 121 -7.04 -10.45 -8.22
N VAL A 122 -6.41 -9.29 -8.16
CA VAL A 122 -5.29 -9.00 -7.27
C VAL A 122 -5.71 -8.02 -6.18
N LEU A 123 -5.48 -8.39 -4.90
CA LEU A 123 -5.55 -7.46 -3.77
C LEU A 123 -4.17 -6.80 -3.58
N LEU A 124 -4.10 -5.50 -3.81
CA LEU A 124 -2.90 -4.68 -3.62
C LEU A 124 -2.92 -4.00 -2.26
N LEU A 125 -1.91 -4.29 -1.44
CA LEU A 125 -1.79 -3.80 -0.07
C LEU A 125 -0.74 -2.68 0.05
N ASP A 126 -1.04 -1.65 0.86
CA ASP A 126 -0.11 -0.56 1.20
C ASP A 126 -0.18 -0.23 2.70
N ASP A 127 0.77 0.53 3.21
CA ASP A 127 0.77 0.99 4.60
C ASP A 127 -0.08 2.26 4.78
N ILE A 128 0.11 3.28 3.95
CA ILE A 128 -0.61 4.55 4.02
C ILE A 128 -0.96 5.05 2.63
N VAL A 129 -2.21 5.40 2.44
CA VAL A 129 -2.67 6.11 1.24
C VAL A 129 -2.85 7.60 1.56
N THR A 130 -2.15 8.43 0.81
CA THR A 130 -2.31 9.89 0.82
C THR A 130 -3.18 10.35 -0.36
N THR A 131 -2.60 10.51 -1.53
CA THR A 131 -3.33 10.87 -2.76
C THR A 131 -3.79 9.67 -3.56
N GLY A 132 -3.32 8.47 -3.23
CA GLY A 132 -3.59 7.23 -3.96
C GLY A 132 -2.79 7.06 -5.26
N GLU A 133 -1.90 7.99 -5.61
CA GLU A 133 -1.14 7.90 -6.87
C GLU A 133 -0.24 6.65 -6.93
N THR A 134 0.35 6.24 -5.81
CA THR A 134 1.14 4.99 -5.74
C THR A 134 0.28 3.78 -6.07
N LEU A 135 -0.88 3.64 -5.43
CA LEU A 135 -1.80 2.52 -5.70
C LEU A 135 -2.32 2.54 -7.14
N ARG A 136 -2.63 3.72 -7.68
CA ARG A 136 -3.07 3.85 -9.09
C ARG A 136 -1.99 3.37 -10.05
N GLU A 137 -0.74 3.77 -9.85
CA GLU A 137 0.37 3.35 -10.70
C GLU A 137 0.64 1.85 -10.58
N CYS A 138 0.71 1.31 -9.37
CA CYS A 138 0.87 -0.12 -9.16
C CYS A 138 -0.29 -0.92 -9.77
N ALA A 139 -1.53 -0.47 -9.61
CA ALA A 139 -2.69 -1.11 -10.22
C ALA A 139 -2.66 -1.05 -11.76
N ARG A 140 -2.19 0.07 -12.35
CA ARG A 140 -1.97 0.19 -13.80
C ARG A 140 -0.98 -0.86 -14.28
N VAL A 141 0.19 -0.96 -13.62
CA VAL A 141 1.24 -1.93 -13.96
C VAL A 141 0.74 -3.37 -13.87
N LEU A 142 -0.03 -3.71 -12.82
CA LEU A 142 -0.61 -5.04 -12.66
C LEU A 142 -1.64 -5.37 -13.77
N ARG A 143 -2.49 -4.39 -14.14
CA ARG A 143 -3.45 -4.59 -15.25
C ARG A 143 -2.75 -4.75 -16.59
N GLU A 144 -1.70 -3.98 -16.85
CA GLU A 144 -0.87 -4.14 -18.05
C GLU A 144 -0.12 -5.48 -18.09
N ALA A 145 0.19 -6.06 -16.91
CA ALA A 145 0.73 -7.42 -16.77
C ALA A 145 -0.34 -8.52 -16.87
N GLY A 146 -1.60 -8.16 -17.14
CA GLY A 146 -2.68 -9.12 -17.41
C GLY A 146 -3.59 -9.42 -16.22
N ALA A 147 -3.50 -8.73 -15.09
CA ALA A 147 -4.46 -8.89 -13.99
C ALA A 147 -5.88 -8.59 -14.47
N ALA A 148 -6.84 -9.48 -14.15
CA ALA A 148 -8.24 -9.30 -14.53
C ALA A 148 -8.89 -8.13 -13.79
N ASP A 149 -8.55 -7.96 -12.52
CA ASP A 149 -8.93 -6.79 -11.72
C ASP A 149 -7.91 -6.55 -10.60
N VAL A 150 -7.90 -5.31 -10.08
CA VAL A 150 -7.05 -4.91 -8.95
C VAL A 150 -7.89 -4.12 -7.95
N VAL A 151 -8.09 -4.71 -6.78
CA VAL A 151 -8.68 -4.04 -5.61
C VAL A 151 -7.57 -3.66 -4.64
N CYS A 152 -7.79 -2.61 -3.84
CA CYS A 152 -6.73 -2.05 -3.00
C CYS A 152 -7.17 -1.91 -1.54
N ALA A 153 -6.27 -2.21 -0.61
CA ALA A 153 -6.44 -1.89 0.80
C ALA A 153 -5.15 -1.33 1.41
N ALA A 154 -5.28 -0.49 2.42
CA ALA A 154 -4.16 0.11 3.14
C ALA A 154 -4.44 0.16 4.64
N ALA A 155 -3.39 0.11 5.47
CA ALA A 155 -3.58 0.18 6.91
C ALA A 155 -4.18 1.52 7.35
N ALA A 156 -3.85 2.64 6.67
CA ALA A 156 -4.48 3.92 6.93
C ALA A 156 -4.66 4.79 5.69
N LEU A 157 -5.69 5.64 5.72
CA LEU A 157 -5.94 6.71 4.77
C LEU A 157 -5.65 8.06 5.41
N THR A 158 -4.96 8.95 4.69
CA THR A 158 -4.89 10.36 5.09
C THR A 158 -6.24 11.01 4.79
N PRO A 159 -6.86 11.70 5.75
CA PRO A 159 -8.07 12.46 5.49
C PRO A 159 -7.84 13.43 4.33
N LEU A 160 -8.81 13.52 3.43
CA LEU A 160 -8.81 14.58 2.44
C LEU A 160 -8.95 15.91 3.19
N GLU A 161 -8.00 16.84 2.99
CA GLU A 161 -8.18 18.21 3.48
C GLU A 161 -9.54 18.68 2.96
N ARG A 162 -10.51 18.82 3.86
CA ARG A 162 -11.72 19.58 3.53
C ARG A 162 -11.21 20.98 3.23
N ASP A 163 -11.42 21.45 2.01
CA ASP A 163 -11.25 22.87 1.69
C ASP A 163 -12.00 23.66 2.77
N SER A 164 -11.26 24.10 3.77
CA SER A 164 -11.77 25.05 4.74
C SER A 164 -11.96 26.33 3.95
N GLY A 165 -13.15 26.43 3.34
CA GLY A 165 -13.57 27.63 2.64
C GLY A 165 -13.19 28.84 3.46
N LYS A 166 -12.33 29.68 2.91
CA LYS A 166 -12.05 31.01 3.44
C LYS A 166 -13.38 31.63 3.78
N LYS A 167 -13.69 31.73 5.09
CA LYS A 167 -14.70 32.66 5.54
C LYS A 167 -14.17 34.05 5.22
N ALA A 168 -14.86 34.69 4.28
CA ALA A 168 -14.75 36.10 4.02
C ALA A 168 -15.19 36.90 5.27
#